data_352071654237ebe4205140e799e5db52
#
_entry.id   352071654237ebe4205140e799e5db52
#
_cell.length_a   1.000
_cell.length_b   1.000
_cell.length_c   1.000
_cell.angle_alpha   90.00
_cell.angle_beta   90.00
_cell.angle_gamma   90.00
#
_symmetry.space_group_name_H-M   'P 1'
#
loop_
_entity.id
_entity.type
_entity.pdbx_description
1 polymer ?
#
loop_
_entity_poly.entity_id
_entity_poly.type
_entity_poly.pdbx_seq_one_letter_code
_entity_poly.pdbx_strand_id
1 'polypeptide(L)'
;MEREPLSPEAEALWHALWEIWQDNSEEDVILDSATLGDLEDEIPDLRGRMKTALAYLQRARYIQYRSGVGEDGLEPILFDVYAPR
;
A
#
# COMPACT_ATOMS: atom_id res chain seq x y z
N MET A 1 10.12 20.47 -1.79
CA MET A 1 10.93 19.28 -2.17
C MET A 1 10.09 18.37 -3.05
N GLU A 2 10.59 18.05 -4.22
CA GLU A 2 9.85 17.21 -5.14
C GLU A 2 9.98 15.74 -4.75
N ARG A 3 8.89 15.00 -4.89
CA ARG A 3 8.91 13.55 -4.70
C ARG A 3 9.44 12.89 -5.96
N GLU A 4 10.05 11.72 -5.79
CA GLU A 4 10.47 10.92 -6.92
C GLU A 4 9.25 10.52 -7.76
N PRO A 5 9.36 10.53 -9.09
CA PRO A 5 8.25 10.06 -9.93
C PRO A 5 7.99 8.58 -9.69
N LEU A 6 6.71 8.22 -9.62
CA LEU A 6 6.31 6.83 -9.40
C LEU A 6 6.22 6.10 -10.74
N SER A 7 6.57 4.81 -10.72
CA SER A 7 6.26 3.93 -11.82
C SER A 7 4.74 3.77 -11.94
N PRO A 8 4.19 3.41 -13.12
CA PRO A 8 2.74 3.26 -13.26
C PRO A 8 2.12 2.30 -12.26
N GLU A 9 2.78 1.17 -11.98
CA GLU A 9 2.28 0.20 -11.01
C GLU A 9 2.33 0.72 -9.58
N ALA A 10 3.36 1.49 -9.22
CA ALA A 10 3.45 2.07 -7.89
C ALA A 10 2.39 3.16 -7.70
N GLU A 11 2.15 3.97 -8.72
CA GLU A 11 1.11 4.99 -8.67
C GLU A 11 -0.27 4.35 -8.55
N ALA A 12 -0.54 3.29 -9.31
CA ALA A 12 -1.79 2.56 -9.23
C ALA A 12 -2.00 1.96 -7.84
N LEU A 13 -0.95 1.41 -7.25
CA LEU A 13 -1.01 0.88 -5.88
C LEU A 13 -1.31 1.98 -4.88
N TRP A 14 -0.67 3.13 -5.00
CA TRP A 14 -0.91 4.27 -4.12
C TRP A 14 -2.38 4.70 -4.16
N HIS A 15 -2.94 4.84 -5.36
CA HIS A 15 -4.36 5.21 -5.53
C HIS A 15 -5.28 4.14 -4.93
N ALA A 16 -4.98 2.86 -5.13
CA ALA A 16 -5.79 1.78 -4.56
C ALA A 16 -5.74 1.80 -3.04
N LEU A 17 -4.56 2.00 -2.45
CA LEU A 17 -4.41 2.08 -1.00
C LEU A 17 -5.15 3.29 -0.43
N TRP A 18 -5.13 4.42 -1.13
CA TRP A 18 -5.88 5.60 -0.73
C TRP A 18 -7.38 5.29 -0.64
N GLU A 19 -7.94 4.63 -1.66
CA GLU A 19 -9.35 4.26 -1.66
C GLU A 19 -9.70 3.32 -0.52
N ILE A 20 -8.87 2.30 -0.27
CA ILE A 20 -9.08 1.37 0.84
C ILE A 20 -9.07 2.10 2.18
N TRP A 21 -8.12 2.99 2.36
CA TRP A 21 -7.98 3.75 3.61
C TRP A 21 -9.17 4.68 3.82
N GLN A 22 -9.64 5.33 2.78
CA GLN A 22 -10.83 6.18 2.84
C GLN A 22 -12.09 5.37 3.16
N ASP A 23 -12.23 4.20 2.56
CA ASP A 23 -13.35 3.30 2.82
C ASP A 23 -13.38 2.81 4.27
N ASN A 24 -12.24 2.83 4.94
CA ASN A 24 -12.12 2.44 6.34
C ASN A 24 -12.08 3.66 7.28
N SER A 25 -12.61 4.79 6.84
CA SER A 25 -12.73 6.01 7.64
C SER A 25 -11.40 6.57 8.11
N GLU A 26 -10.36 6.38 7.31
CA GLU A 26 -9.00 6.84 7.60
C GLU A 26 -8.42 6.23 8.88
N GLU A 27 -8.89 5.02 9.22
CA GLU A 27 -8.37 4.26 10.35
C GLU A 27 -7.40 3.18 9.87
N ASP A 28 -6.65 2.61 10.81
CA ASP A 28 -5.68 1.57 10.50
C ASP A 28 -6.31 0.42 9.73
N VAL A 29 -5.68 0.01 8.63
CA VAL A 29 -6.15 -1.08 7.77
C VAL A 29 -5.12 -2.19 7.75
N ILE A 30 -5.54 -3.40 8.12
CA ILE A 30 -4.68 -4.57 8.00
C ILE A 30 -4.71 -5.04 6.55
N LEU A 31 -3.54 -5.04 5.91
CA LEU A 31 -3.41 -5.53 4.54
C LEU A 31 -3.16 -7.03 4.58
N ASP A 32 -4.24 -7.78 4.77
CA ASP A 32 -4.17 -9.24 4.84
C ASP A 32 -3.93 -9.88 3.46
N SER A 33 -3.76 -11.19 3.45
CA SER A 33 -3.48 -11.92 2.21
C SER A 33 -4.56 -11.74 1.17
N ALA A 34 -5.82 -11.67 1.59
CA ALA A 34 -6.94 -11.47 0.67
C ALA A 34 -6.89 -10.09 0.03
N THR A 35 -6.64 -9.05 0.84
CA THR A 35 -6.53 -7.68 0.35
C THR A 35 -5.33 -7.53 -0.59
N LEU A 36 -4.18 -8.07 -0.21
CA LEU A 36 -2.99 -8.02 -1.05
C LEU A 36 -3.19 -8.79 -2.35
N GLY A 37 -3.88 -9.94 -2.29
CA GLY A 37 -4.22 -10.71 -3.47
C GLY A 37 -5.13 -9.95 -4.43
N ASP A 38 -6.12 -9.26 -3.90
CA ASP A 38 -7.00 -8.42 -4.71
C ASP A 38 -6.22 -7.30 -5.40
N LEU A 39 -5.28 -6.67 -4.70
CA LEU A 39 -4.44 -5.62 -5.28
C LEU A 39 -3.57 -6.19 -6.41
N GLU A 40 -3.02 -7.38 -6.23
CA GLU A 40 -2.23 -8.03 -7.29
C GLU A 40 -3.08 -8.38 -8.49
N ASP A 41 -4.35 -8.76 -8.29
CA ASP A 41 -5.26 -9.04 -9.39
C ASP A 41 -5.62 -7.77 -10.17
N GLU A 42 -5.81 -6.65 -9.48
CA GLU A 42 -6.07 -5.36 -10.13
C GLU A 42 -4.84 -4.80 -10.84
N ILE A 43 -3.66 -5.04 -10.27
CA ILE A 43 -2.40 -4.50 -10.78
C ILE A 43 -1.44 -5.67 -10.96
N PRO A 44 -1.56 -6.42 -12.09
CA PRO A 44 -0.75 -7.63 -12.29
C PRO A 44 0.76 -7.41 -12.23
N ASP A 45 1.22 -6.21 -12.53
CA ASP A 45 2.64 -5.87 -12.48
C ASP A 45 3.21 -5.95 -11.05
N LEU A 46 2.34 -5.97 -10.04
CA LEU A 46 2.76 -6.06 -8.64
C LEU A 46 2.94 -7.49 -8.17
N ARG A 47 2.59 -8.49 -8.97
CA ARG A 47 2.76 -9.88 -8.57
C ARG A 47 4.23 -10.18 -8.27
N GLY A 48 4.49 -10.68 -7.06
CA GLY A 48 5.85 -10.91 -6.58
C GLY A 48 6.64 -9.67 -6.23
N ARG A 49 6.04 -8.49 -6.34
CA ARG A 49 6.70 -7.20 -6.07
C ARG A 49 5.95 -6.33 -5.06
N MET A 50 4.90 -6.86 -4.45
CA MET A 50 4.06 -6.07 -3.56
C MET A 50 4.85 -5.47 -2.40
N LYS A 51 5.68 -6.26 -1.73
CA LYS A 51 6.48 -5.78 -0.61
C LYS A 51 7.46 -4.69 -1.03
N THR A 52 8.07 -4.86 -2.20
CA THR A 52 9.00 -3.87 -2.74
C THR A 52 8.26 -2.56 -3.05
N ALA A 53 7.07 -2.66 -3.65
CA ALA A 53 6.27 -1.49 -3.98
C ALA A 53 5.80 -0.76 -2.71
N LEU A 54 5.35 -1.49 -1.70
CA LEU A 54 4.94 -0.90 -0.42
C LEU A 54 6.12 -0.18 0.24
N ALA A 55 7.28 -0.83 0.28
CA ALA A 55 8.46 -0.23 0.88
C ALA A 55 8.91 1.02 0.12
N TYR A 56 8.81 0.99 -1.21
CA TYR A 56 9.13 2.15 -2.03
C TYR A 56 8.20 3.32 -1.74
N LEU A 57 6.89 3.07 -1.69
CA LEU A 57 5.91 4.13 -1.40
C LEU A 57 6.13 4.72 -0.01
N GLN A 58 6.47 3.89 0.98
CA GLN A 58 6.75 4.38 2.32
C GLN A 58 8.02 5.24 2.34
N ARG A 59 9.08 4.78 1.69
CA ARG A 59 10.33 5.52 1.63
C ARG A 59 10.15 6.86 0.91
N ALA A 60 9.33 6.87 -0.13
CA ALA A 60 9.01 8.08 -0.88
C ALA A 60 7.96 8.96 -0.20
N ARG A 61 7.44 8.53 0.96
CA ARG A 61 6.50 9.27 1.80
C ARG A 61 5.11 9.44 1.20
N TYR A 62 4.68 8.46 0.41
CA TYR A 62 3.30 8.42 -0.09
C TYR A 62 2.37 7.69 0.87
N ILE A 63 2.89 6.71 1.60
CA ILE A 63 2.13 5.94 2.59
C ILE A 63 2.99 5.73 3.83
N GLN A 64 2.33 5.34 4.92
CA GLN A 64 3.01 4.82 6.09
C GLN A 64 2.34 3.53 6.53
N TYR A 65 3.13 2.51 6.71
CA TYR A 65 2.67 1.23 7.21
C TYR A 65 3.71 0.64 8.16
N ARG A 66 3.28 -0.33 8.95
CA ARG A 66 4.20 -1.08 9.81
C ARG A 66 3.86 -2.56 9.69
N SER A 67 4.88 -3.41 9.87
CA SER A 67 4.73 -4.86 9.84
C SER A 67 4.61 -5.40 11.27
N GLY A 68 4.26 -6.67 11.39
CA GLY A 68 4.27 -7.34 12.68
C GLY A 68 2.91 -7.67 13.24
N VAL A 69 1.88 -7.67 12.40
CA VAL A 69 0.53 -8.01 12.78
C VAL A 69 0.11 -9.31 12.09
N GLY A 70 -0.85 -10.01 12.66
CA GLY A 70 -1.29 -11.30 12.18
C GLY A 70 -0.60 -12.43 12.94
N GLU A 71 -1.01 -13.67 12.68
CA GLU A 71 -0.49 -14.84 13.41
C GLU A 71 1.01 -15.05 13.24
N ASP A 72 1.52 -14.75 12.06
CA ASP A 72 2.93 -14.89 11.74
C ASP A 72 3.68 -13.54 11.82
N GLY A 73 2.99 -12.46 12.16
CA GLY A 73 3.59 -11.14 12.32
C GLY A 73 4.04 -10.50 11.02
N LEU A 74 3.58 -10.99 9.88
CA LEU A 74 4.03 -10.50 8.56
C LEU A 74 3.04 -9.61 7.85
N GLU A 75 1.82 -9.47 8.37
CA GLU A 75 0.81 -8.64 7.72
C GLU A 75 1.08 -7.15 8.01
N PRO A 76 1.17 -6.31 6.98
CA PRO A 76 1.35 -4.88 7.19
C PRO A 76 0.06 -4.21 7.64
N ILE A 77 0.20 -3.20 8.49
CA ILE A 77 -0.90 -2.31 8.85
C ILE A 77 -0.66 -0.97 8.17
N LEU A 78 -1.58 -0.58 7.32
CA LEU A 78 -1.56 0.73 6.67
C LEU A 78 -2.22 1.73 7.63
N PHE A 79 -1.50 2.75 8.05
CA PHE A 79 -2.03 3.70 9.02
C PHE A 79 -2.00 5.15 8.55
N ASP A 80 -1.45 5.43 7.40
CA ASP A 80 -1.51 6.75 6.81
C ASP A 80 -1.27 6.66 5.30
N VAL A 81 -2.03 7.44 4.54
CA VAL A 81 -1.85 7.53 3.09
C VAL A 81 -1.95 8.99 2.69
N TYR A 82 -0.95 9.46 1.96
CA TYR A 82 -0.98 10.81 1.42
C TYR A 82 -2.00 10.90 0.29
N ALA A 83 -2.85 11.91 0.32
CA ALA A 83 -3.93 12.03 -0.64
C ALA A 83 -3.42 12.28 -2.07
N PRO A 84 -3.84 11.47 -3.05
CA PRO A 84 -3.56 11.75 -4.45
C PRO A 84 -4.27 13.03 -4.90
N ARG A 85 -3.62 13.73 -5.77
CA ARG A 85 -4.21 14.95 -6.35
C ARG A 85 -4.43 14.78 -7.84
#